data_11bb80087b0923af0c07fec9b02f8967
#
_entry.id   11bb80087b0923af0c07fec9b02f8967
#
_cell.length_a   1.000
_cell.length_b   1.000
_cell.length_c   1.000
_cell.angle_alpha   90.00
_cell.angle_beta   90.00
_cell.angle_gamma   90.00
#
_symmetry.space_group_name_H-M   'P 1'
#
loop_
_entity.id
_entity.type
_entity.pdbx_description
1 polymer ?
#
loop_
_entity_poly.entity_id
_entity_poly.type
_entity_poly.pdbx_seq_one_letter_code
_entity_poly.pdbx_strand_id
1 'polypeptide(L)'
;MELITVTTKSGFTAEIDQTAVDDIELLEDLSRIDQGDLLAVSGALRRLLGEKQKKALYDFCRDPETGRASLTKVSAVMMELFTAEELKK
;
A
#
# COMPACT_ATOMS: atom_id res chain seq x y z
N MET A 1 17.56 10.01 1.66
CA MET A 1 16.34 9.22 1.48
C MET A 1 16.20 8.91 -0.02
N GLU A 2 16.09 7.65 -0.35
CA GLU A 2 15.97 7.22 -1.74
C GLU A 2 14.53 6.82 -2.02
N LEU A 3 13.91 7.50 -2.98
CA LEU A 3 12.53 7.21 -3.38
C LEU A 3 12.55 6.38 -4.65
N ILE A 4 11.76 5.32 -4.66
CA ILE A 4 11.61 4.45 -5.82
C ILE A 4 10.18 4.60 -6.34
N THR A 5 10.04 4.90 -7.63
CA THR A 5 8.74 5.00 -8.27
C THR A 5 8.27 3.60 -8.67
N VAL A 6 7.09 3.23 -8.19
CA VAL A 6 6.47 1.94 -8.47
C VAL A 6 5.12 2.19 -9.15
N THR A 7 4.89 1.53 -10.28
CA THR A 7 3.59 1.54 -10.94
C THR A 7 3.01 0.14 -10.90
N THR A 8 1.82 -0.01 -10.34
CA THR A 8 1.17 -1.32 -10.23
C THR A 8 0.52 -1.71 -11.55
N LYS A 9 0.19 -2.99 -11.68
CA LYS A 9 -0.54 -3.50 -12.84
C LYS A 9 -1.90 -2.84 -12.98
N SER A 10 -2.51 -2.47 -11.86
CA SER A 10 -3.81 -1.80 -11.83
C SER A 10 -3.70 -0.31 -12.22
N GLY A 11 -2.50 0.24 -12.34
CA GLY A 11 -2.29 1.60 -12.81
C GLY A 11 -2.02 2.65 -11.75
N PHE A 12 -1.88 2.27 -10.49
CA PHE A 12 -1.54 3.21 -9.42
C PHE A 12 -0.03 3.41 -9.38
N THR A 13 0.41 4.66 -9.30
CA THR A 13 1.83 5.00 -9.20
C THR A 13 2.11 5.61 -7.83
N ALA A 14 3.15 5.14 -7.17
CA ALA A 14 3.57 5.65 -5.86
C ALA A 14 5.08 5.82 -5.82
N GLU A 15 5.53 6.74 -4.97
CA GLU A 15 6.93 6.87 -4.64
C GLU A 15 7.15 6.28 -3.25
N ILE A 16 8.02 5.29 -3.16
CA ILE A 16 8.25 4.55 -1.93
C ILE A 16 9.68 4.73 -1.48
N ASP A 17 9.85 5.12 -0.21
CA ASP A 17 11.16 5.16 0.41
C ASP A 17 11.65 3.71 0.54
N GLN A 18 12.81 3.44 -0.02
CA GLN A 18 13.37 2.09 -0.03
C GLN A 18 13.54 1.54 1.40
N THR A 19 13.77 2.40 2.38
CA THR A 19 13.90 1.95 3.77
C THR A 19 12.57 1.47 4.35
N ALA A 20 11.44 1.83 3.74
CA ALA A 20 10.14 1.40 4.24
C ALA A 20 9.97 -0.12 4.16
N VAL A 21 10.60 -0.77 3.18
CA VAL A 21 10.51 -2.23 3.07
C VAL A 21 11.40 -2.96 4.08
N ASP A 22 12.30 -2.24 4.73
CA ASP A 22 13.15 -2.78 5.79
C ASP A 22 12.62 -2.34 7.16
N ASP A 23 11.32 -2.35 7.33
CA ASP A 23 10.65 -1.89 8.55
C ASP A 23 9.96 -3.07 9.21
N ILE A 24 10.43 -3.44 10.40
CA ILE A 24 9.87 -4.58 11.13
C ILE A 24 8.40 -4.35 11.51
N GLU A 25 8.02 -3.11 11.78
CA GLU A 25 6.63 -2.80 12.12
C GLU A 25 5.71 -2.93 10.92
N LEU A 26 6.20 -2.59 9.73
CA LEU A 26 5.45 -2.85 8.50
C LEU A 26 5.27 -4.35 8.31
N LEU A 27 6.31 -5.13 8.53
CA LEU A 27 6.22 -6.58 8.42
C LEU A 27 5.21 -7.16 9.42
N GLU A 28 5.18 -6.63 10.64
CA GLU A 28 4.19 -7.06 11.63
C GLU A 28 2.77 -6.75 11.19
N ASP A 29 2.55 -5.57 10.61
CA ASP A 29 1.23 -5.21 10.10
C ASP A 29 0.81 -6.14 8.97
N LEU A 30 1.72 -6.47 8.07
CA LEU A 30 1.42 -7.39 6.96
C LEU A 30 1.10 -8.79 7.48
N SER A 31 1.78 -9.23 8.53
CA SER A 31 1.51 -10.52 9.16
C SER A 31 0.10 -10.53 9.77
N ARG A 32 -0.32 -9.43 10.41
CA ARG A 32 -1.68 -9.32 10.97
C ARG A 32 -2.72 -9.39 9.88
N ILE A 33 -2.46 -8.72 8.75
CA ILE A 33 -3.39 -8.75 7.60
C ILE A 33 -3.51 -10.18 7.07
N ASP A 34 -2.41 -10.89 6.97
CA ASP A 34 -2.39 -12.27 6.51
C ASP A 34 -3.19 -13.18 7.45
N GLN A 35 -3.22 -12.85 8.74
CA GLN A 35 -3.99 -13.58 9.74
C GLN A 35 -5.47 -13.15 9.79
N GLY A 36 -5.88 -12.25 8.93
CA GLY A 36 -7.26 -11.80 8.83
C GLY A 36 -7.58 -10.50 9.57
N ASP A 37 -6.57 -9.84 10.14
CA ASP A 37 -6.79 -8.54 10.81
C ASP A 37 -6.75 -7.42 9.78
N LEU A 38 -7.90 -7.17 9.17
CA LEU A 38 -8.00 -6.17 8.11
C LEU A 38 -7.85 -4.73 8.63
N LEU A 39 -7.97 -4.54 9.94
CA LEU A 39 -7.77 -3.21 10.52
C LEU A 39 -6.31 -2.75 10.42
N ALA A 40 -5.39 -3.68 10.22
CA ALA A 40 -3.98 -3.34 10.05
C ALA A 40 -3.64 -2.76 8.67
N VAL A 41 -4.56 -2.82 7.71
CA VAL A 41 -4.31 -2.34 6.34
C VAL A 41 -3.97 -0.85 6.33
N SER A 42 -4.73 -0.02 7.04
CA SER A 42 -4.49 1.42 7.08
C SER A 42 -3.11 1.76 7.67
N GLY A 43 -2.73 1.08 8.73
CA GLY A 43 -1.41 1.28 9.34
C GLY A 43 -0.27 0.87 8.44
N ALA A 44 -0.42 -0.27 7.75
CA ALA A 44 0.57 -0.75 6.81
C ALA A 44 0.77 0.25 5.67
N LEU A 45 -0.33 0.76 5.12
CA LEU A 45 -0.26 1.74 4.03
C LEU A 45 0.39 3.03 4.48
N ARG A 46 0.09 3.49 5.69
CA ARG A 46 0.71 4.70 6.21
C ARG A 46 2.22 4.53 6.35
N ARG A 47 2.68 3.37 6.82
CA ARG A 47 4.11 3.08 6.94
C ARG A 47 4.79 2.97 5.59
N LEU A 48 4.12 2.37 4.61
CA LEU A 48 4.69 2.15 3.28
C LEU A 48 4.68 3.44 2.45
N LEU A 49 3.59 4.18 2.46
CA LEU A 49 3.35 5.29 1.53
C LEU A 49 3.35 6.67 2.17
N GLY A 50 3.07 6.78 3.46
CA GLY A 50 2.75 8.05 4.10
C GLY A 50 1.30 8.43 3.89
N GLU A 51 0.81 9.40 4.67
CA GLU A 51 -0.60 9.79 4.67
C GLU A 51 -1.09 10.31 3.32
N LYS A 52 -0.27 11.11 2.64
CA LYS A 52 -0.66 11.74 1.39
C LYS A 52 -0.92 10.69 0.30
N GLN A 53 0.01 9.77 0.13
CA GLN A 53 -0.13 8.72 -0.88
C GLN A 53 -1.17 7.68 -0.49
N LYS A 54 -1.34 7.44 0.82
CA LYS A 54 -2.41 6.55 1.30
C LYS A 54 -3.76 7.10 0.86
N LYS A 55 -4.01 8.40 1.03
CA LYS A 55 -5.25 9.02 0.58
C LYS A 55 -5.42 8.95 -0.93
N ALA A 56 -4.32 9.16 -1.67
CA ALA A 56 -4.34 9.03 -3.12
C ALA A 56 -4.73 7.63 -3.55
N LEU A 57 -4.23 6.61 -2.85
CA LEU A 57 -4.59 5.23 -3.13
C LEU A 57 -6.07 4.98 -2.85
N TYR A 58 -6.59 5.50 -1.75
CA TYR A 58 -8.01 5.36 -1.44
C TYR A 58 -8.87 5.98 -2.55
N ASP A 59 -8.50 7.17 -3.01
CA ASP A 59 -9.24 7.83 -4.09
C ASP A 59 -9.14 7.05 -5.39
N PHE A 60 -7.99 6.47 -5.67
CA PHE A 60 -7.79 5.61 -6.84
C PHE A 60 -8.73 4.40 -6.82
N CYS A 61 -8.97 3.84 -5.64
CA CYS A 61 -9.81 2.65 -5.46
C CYS A 61 -11.28 2.98 -5.19
N ARG A 62 -11.63 4.27 -5.19
CA ARG A 62 -12.97 4.70 -4.81
C ARG A 62 -13.98 4.41 -5.91
N ASP A 63 -15.08 3.80 -5.51
CA ASP A 63 -16.20 3.55 -6.42
C ASP A 63 -16.96 4.85 -6.63
N PRO A 64 -17.12 5.33 -7.88
CA PRO A 64 -17.81 6.59 -8.14
C PRO A 64 -19.30 6.54 -7.78
N GLU A 65 -19.91 5.37 -7.76
CA GLU A 65 -21.33 5.25 -7.44
C GLU A 65 -21.60 5.33 -5.93
N THR A 66 -20.73 4.71 -5.12
CA THR A 66 -20.94 4.67 -3.68
C THR A 66 -20.10 5.69 -2.91
N GLY A 67 -19.04 6.20 -3.53
CA GLY A 67 -18.08 7.09 -2.88
C GLY A 67 -17.16 6.36 -1.90
N ARG A 68 -17.16 5.03 -1.89
CA ARG A 68 -16.39 4.24 -0.94
C ARG A 68 -15.14 3.66 -1.59
N ALA A 69 -14.02 3.72 -0.85
CA ALA A 69 -12.81 3.04 -1.27
C ALA A 69 -12.94 1.56 -0.88
N SER A 70 -12.85 0.68 -1.86
CA SER A 70 -13.04 -0.75 -1.63
C SER A 70 -11.86 -1.35 -0.87
N LEU A 71 -12.13 -1.98 0.26
CA LEU A 71 -11.09 -2.67 1.03
C LEU A 71 -10.40 -3.75 0.19
N THR A 72 -11.16 -4.48 -0.60
CA THR A 72 -10.59 -5.52 -1.48
C THR A 72 -9.61 -4.93 -2.49
N LYS A 73 -10.01 -3.84 -3.15
CA LYS A 73 -9.13 -3.19 -4.14
C LYS A 73 -7.92 -2.56 -3.50
N VAL A 74 -8.10 -1.88 -2.36
CA VAL A 74 -6.99 -1.26 -1.64
C VAL A 74 -5.97 -2.31 -1.22
N SER A 75 -6.43 -3.43 -0.67
CA SER A 75 -5.55 -4.51 -0.23
C SER A 75 -4.79 -5.12 -1.41
N ALA A 76 -5.48 -5.32 -2.55
CA ALA A 76 -4.83 -5.86 -3.73
C ALA A 76 -3.72 -4.95 -4.25
N VAL A 77 -3.99 -3.64 -4.33
CA VAL A 77 -2.98 -2.68 -4.78
C VAL A 77 -1.81 -2.61 -3.79
N MET A 78 -2.10 -2.67 -2.49
CA MET A 78 -1.06 -2.69 -1.47
C MET A 78 -0.11 -3.87 -1.68
N MET A 79 -0.65 -5.05 -1.96
CA MET A 79 0.18 -6.23 -2.22
C MET A 79 0.98 -6.09 -3.51
N GLU A 80 0.39 -5.49 -4.55
CA GLU A 80 1.13 -5.20 -5.77
C GLU A 80 2.33 -4.29 -5.49
N LEU A 81 2.14 -3.25 -4.68
CA LEU A 81 3.21 -2.33 -4.31
C LEU A 81 4.30 -3.04 -3.53
N PHE A 82 3.90 -3.83 -2.53
CA PHE A 82 4.85 -4.49 -1.64
C PHE A 82 5.68 -5.54 -2.36
N THR A 83 5.10 -6.21 -3.36
CA THR A 83 5.78 -7.25 -4.12
C THR A 83 6.38 -6.76 -5.43
N ALA A 84 6.38 -5.44 -5.66
CA ALA A 84 6.89 -4.86 -6.90
C ALA A 84 8.38 -5.16 -7.09
N GLU A 85 8.75 -5.46 -8.32
CA GLU A 85 10.14 -5.79 -8.66
C GLU A 85 11.08 -4.63 -8.38
N GLU A 86 10.62 -3.39 -8.55
CA GLU A 86 11.42 -2.20 -8.31
C GLU A 86 11.95 -2.13 -6.87
N LEU A 87 11.26 -2.77 -5.93
CA LEU A 87 11.67 -2.80 -4.52
C LEU A 87 12.54 -4.00 -4.17
N LYS A 88 12.70 -4.96 -5.08
CA LYS A 88 13.49 -6.17 -4.87
C LYS A 88 14.92 -5.96 -5.33
N LYS A 89 15.77 -5.56 -4.42
CA LYS A 89 17.19 -5.41 -4.74
C LYS A 89 18.06 -5.99 -3.66
#